data_989116a7b23093b33d55d31fb23f14be
#
_entry.id   989116a7b23093b33d55d31fb23f14be
#
_cell.length_a   1.000
_cell.length_b   1.000
_cell.length_c   1.000
_cell.angle_alpha   90.00
_cell.angle_beta   90.00
_cell.angle_gamma   90.00
#
_symmetry.space_group_name_H-M   'P 1'
#
loop_
_entity.id
_entity.type
_entity.pdbx_description
1 polymer ?
#
loop_
_entity_poly.entity_id
_entity_poly.type
_entity_poly.pdbx_seq_one_letter_code
_entity_poly.pdbx_strand_id
1 'polypeptide(L)'
;MESNLHSGSRLARLQNDLQQYQQQTFADESSVGPTDSRQMPVWHCRGKFPHREYKPLQFITYRLYDSVPKKVIEAWKEELRITEMTLPNDPKVLQLRNRIDKYEDAGYGKCFLKDERIAFMVQENLLYFSGIRYNPLSWCIMPNHVHVLIDVKEGWTLSTIMHGWRSYTAHEANKILGRTGDFWMDEYFDRYIRDEKHMNDVINYIDNNPFKAGLIDEDHVWPWSSLGLQSARSGEMSN
;
A
#
# COMPACT_ATOMS: atom_id res chain seq x y z
N MET A 1 -28.16 -6.59 -14.66
CA MET A 1 -28.14 -5.11 -14.71
C MET A 1 -28.16 -4.45 -13.32
N GLU A 2 -27.88 -5.17 -12.24
CA GLU A 2 -27.95 -4.64 -10.86
C GLU A 2 -26.60 -4.33 -10.18
N SER A 3 -25.47 -4.55 -10.86
CA SER A 3 -24.14 -4.36 -10.24
C SER A 3 -23.61 -2.92 -10.29
N ASN A 4 -24.21 -2.02 -11.07
CA ASN A 4 -23.68 -0.67 -11.30
C ASN A 4 -24.14 0.42 -10.31
N LEU A 5 -25.19 0.18 -9.52
CA LEU A 5 -25.72 1.18 -8.58
C LEU A 5 -24.95 1.27 -7.25
N HIS A 6 -24.20 0.22 -6.87
CA HIS A 6 -23.47 0.19 -5.62
C HIS A 6 -22.08 0.86 -5.69
N SER A 7 -21.50 1.01 -6.88
CA SER A 7 -20.14 1.50 -7.04
C SER A 7 -20.01 3.02 -6.94
N GLY A 8 -20.92 3.80 -7.51
CA GLY A 8 -20.91 5.26 -7.44
C GLY A 8 -21.08 5.81 -6.02
N SER A 9 -21.90 5.13 -5.19
CA SER A 9 -22.10 5.52 -3.79
C SER A 9 -20.86 5.25 -2.92
N ARG A 10 -20.04 4.28 -3.31
CA ARG A 10 -18.83 3.89 -2.57
C ARG A 10 -17.68 4.88 -2.77
N LEU A 11 -17.56 5.43 -3.96
CA LEU A 11 -16.53 6.42 -4.30
C LEU A 11 -16.81 7.78 -3.69
N ALA A 12 -18.07 8.23 -3.80
CA ALA A 12 -18.50 9.46 -3.14
C ALA A 12 -18.28 9.37 -1.62
N ARG A 13 -18.44 8.18 -1.03
CA ARG A 13 -18.10 7.93 0.37
C ARG A 13 -16.58 8.04 0.60
N LEU A 14 -15.74 7.41 -0.24
CA LEU A 14 -14.28 7.49 -0.10
C LEU A 14 -13.76 8.93 -0.19
N GLN A 15 -14.28 9.73 -1.11
CA GLN A 15 -13.91 11.15 -1.23
C GLN A 15 -14.40 11.97 -0.02
N ASN A 16 -15.62 11.72 0.43
CA ASN A 16 -16.18 12.39 1.60
C ASN A 16 -15.48 11.93 2.89
N ASP A 17 -15.16 10.65 3.00
CA ASP A 17 -14.40 10.08 4.11
C ASP A 17 -12.97 10.64 4.14
N LEU A 18 -12.33 10.85 2.98
CA LEU A 18 -11.01 11.48 2.90
C LEU A 18 -11.06 12.95 3.36
N GLN A 19 -12.04 13.72 2.89
CA GLN A 19 -12.21 15.12 3.31
C GLN A 19 -12.58 15.25 4.79
N GLN A 20 -13.51 14.42 5.28
CA GLN A 20 -13.87 14.41 6.69
C GLN A 20 -12.72 13.94 7.57
N TYR A 21 -11.96 12.96 7.11
CA TYR A 21 -10.80 12.46 7.82
C TYR A 21 -9.70 13.54 7.92
N GLN A 22 -9.42 14.26 6.84
CA GLN A 22 -8.49 15.39 6.84
C GLN A 22 -8.91 16.46 7.84
N GLN A 23 -10.20 16.78 7.90
CA GLN A 23 -10.72 17.80 8.82
C GLN A 23 -10.75 17.34 10.29
N GLN A 24 -11.08 16.09 10.56
CA GLN A 24 -11.22 15.57 11.93
C GLN A 24 -9.88 15.15 12.55
N THR A 25 -9.04 14.44 11.82
CA THR A 25 -7.80 13.87 12.39
C THR A 25 -6.78 14.96 12.73
N PHE A 26 -6.70 16.02 11.94
CA PHE A 26 -5.73 17.10 12.15
C PHE A 26 -6.26 18.26 13.00
N ALA A 27 -7.59 18.38 13.19
CA ALA A 27 -8.18 19.33 14.13
C ALA A 27 -8.04 18.86 15.60
N ASP A 28 -8.10 17.54 15.85
CA ASP A 28 -7.97 16.97 17.20
C ASP A 28 -6.51 16.99 17.72
N GLU A 29 -5.50 16.93 16.85
CA GLU A 29 -4.10 17.00 17.29
C GLU A 29 -3.69 18.38 17.86
N SER A 30 -4.43 19.42 17.57
CA SER A 30 -4.19 20.77 18.14
C SER A 30 -4.71 20.95 19.58
N SER A 31 -5.50 20.00 20.09
CA SER A 31 -6.19 20.10 21.39
C SER A 31 -5.70 19.10 22.45
N VAL A 32 -4.79 18.18 22.12
CA VAL A 32 -4.34 17.12 23.05
C VAL A 32 -2.96 17.43 23.62
N GLY A 33 -2.95 17.88 24.87
CA GLY A 33 -1.77 17.87 25.73
C GLY A 33 -1.27 16.42 25.96
N PRO A 34 -0.09 16.22 26.58
CA PRO A 34 0.60 14.93 26.63
C PRO A 34 -0.28 13.84 27.24
N THR A 35 -0.77 12.95 26.43
CA THR A 35 -1.62 11.84 26.82
C THR A 35 -0.81 10.70 27.45
N ASP A 36 -1.39 10.17 28.51
CA ASP A 36 -1.11 8.98 29.30
C ASP A 36 -0.04 8.02 28.73
N SER A 37 1.06 7.92 29.46
CA SER A 37 2.24 7.09 29.20
C SER A 37 1.99 5.57 29.16
N ARG A 38 0.74 5.11 29.20
CA ARG A 38 0.35 3.70 29.29
C ARG A 38 0.04 3.04 27.94
N GLN A 39 -0.01 3.81 26.84
CA GLN A 39 -0.14 3.27 25.47
C GLN A 39 1.15 3.48 24.68
N MET A 40 2.22 2.82 25.09
CA MET A 40 3.41 2.71 24.24
C MET A 40 3.02 1.96 22.95
N PRO A 41 3.40 2.47 21.77
CA PRO A 41 3.16 1.75 20.52
C PRO A 41 3.88 0.40 20.60
N VAL A 42 3.09 -0.68 20.61
CA VAL A 42 3.65 -2.03 20.57
C VAL A 42 4.24 -2.25 19.19
N TRP A 43 5.56 -2.31 19.17
CA TRP A 43 6.32 -2.73 18.00
C TRP A 43 6.37 -4.24 18.00
N HIS A 44 6.05 -4.85 16.88
CA HIS A 44 6.39 -6.25 16.66
C HIS A 44 7.17 -6.38 15.36
N CYS A 45 8.13 -7.29 15.36
CA CYS A 45 8.88 -7.65 14.18
C CYS A 45 8.37 -8.98 13.67
N ARG A 46 7.76 -8.99 12.47
CA ARG A 46 7.65 -10.21 11.67
C ARG A 46 8.72 -10.09 10.59
N GLY A 47 9.82 -10.85 10.74
CA GLY A 47 10.96 -10.69 9.85
C GLY A 47 11.88 -9.52 10.28
N LYS A 48 12.35 -8.73 9.31
CA LYS A 48 13.43 -7.74 9.52
C LYS A 48 12.96 -6.30 9.67
N PHE A 49 11.66 -6.03 9.50
CA PHE A 49 11.10 -4.69 9.62
C PHE A 49 10.15 -4.58 10.81
N PRO A 50 10.21 -3.48 11.57
CA PRO A 50 9.26 -3.22 12.65
C PRO A 50 7.93 -2.73 12.08
N HIS A 51 6.83 -3.26 12.60
CA HIS A 51 5.47 -2.88 12.26
C HIS A 51 4.79 -2.18 13.44
N ARG A 52 3.97 -1.17 13.15
CA ARG A 52 3.17 -0.46 14.17
C ARG A 52 1.69 -0.74 13.98
N GLU A 53 1.04 -1.36 14.97
CA GLU A 53 -0.37 -1.77 14.84
C GLU A 53 -1.40 -0.72 15.27
N TYR A 54 -1.01 0.30 16.03
CA TYR A 54 -1.97 1.17 16.74
C TYR A 54 -2.16 2.58 16.16
N LYS A 55 -1.61 2.86 14.98
CA LYS A 55 -1.91 4.10 14.28
C LYS A 55 -2.86 3.79 13.13
N PRO A 56 -4.02 4.49 13.03
CA PRO A 56 -5.04 4.12 12.06
C PRO A 56 -4.57 4.32 10.61
N LEU A 57 -3.84 5.40 10.33
CA LEU A 57 -3.35 5.72 8.99
C LEU A 57 -2.02 5.03 8.69
N GLN A 58 -2.07 4.07 7.78
CA GLN A 58 -0.94 3.25 7.38
C GLN A 58 -0.70 3.34 5.86
N PHE A 59 0.51 3.74 5.50
CA PHE A 59 1.04 3.55 4.15
C PHE A 59 1.76 2.22 4.08
N ILE A 60 1.42 1.41 3.09
CA ILE A 60 1.88 0.02 2.96
C ILE A 60 2.43 -0.20 1.56
N THR A 61 3.56 -0.89 1.47
CA THR A 61 4.07 -1.45 0.22
C THR A 61 4.30 -2.94 0.40
N TYR A 62 3.71 -3.76 -0.47
CA TYR A 62 3.96 -5.19 -0.53
C TYR A 62 4.22 -5.62 -1.97
N ARG A 63 5.08 -6.62 -2.15
CA ARG A 63 5.68 -6.92 -3.44
C ARG A 63 5.67 -8.40 -3.79
N LEU A 64 5.79 -8.72 -5.06
CA LEU A 64 5.97 -10.07 -5.53
C LEU A 64 7.28 -10.66 -4.98
N TYR A 65 7.28 -11.99 -4.79
CA TYR A 65 8.40 -12.71 -4.18
C TYR A 65 9.72 -12.56 -4.96
N ASP A 66 9.63 -12.30 -6.26
CA ASP A 66 10.76 -12.20 -7.19
C ASP A 66 11.05 -10.77 -7.68
N SER A 67 10.35 -9.74 -7.15
CA SER A 67 10.56 -8.34 -7.54
C SER A 67 11.97 -7.84 -7.21
N VAL A 68 12.50 -8.20 -6.05
CA VAL A 68 13.88 -7.90 -5.63
C VAL A 68 14.52 -9.19 -5.10
N PRO A 69 15.55 -9.73 -5.76
CA PRO A 69 16.22 -10.94 -5.30
C PRO A 69 16.81 -10.79 -3.89
N LYS A 70 16.63 -11.79 -3.02
CA LYS A 70 17.15 -11.76 -1.63
C LYS A 70 18.65 -11.42 -1.58
N LYS A 71 19.43 -11.99 -2.51
CA LYS A 71 20.88 -11.72 -2.60
C LYS A 71 21.20 -10.23 -2.83
N VAL A 72 20.38 -9.54 -3.59
CA VAL A 72 20.55 -8.09 -3.85
C VAL A 72 20.29 -7.30 -2.58
N ILE A 73 19.23 -7.63 -1.85
CA ILE A 73 18.92 -6.99 -0.57
C ILE A 73 20.02 -7.25 0.46
N GLU A 74 20.52 -8.48 0.53
CA GLU A 74 21.60 -8.84 1.45
C GLU A 74 22.90 -8.09 1.12
N ALA A 75 23.27 -8.00 -0.16
CA ALA A 75 24.43 -7.22 -0.59
C ALA A 75 24.30 -5.73 -0.23
N TRP A 76 23.13 -5.14 -0.43
CA TRP A 76 22.89 -3.74 -0.02
C TRP A 76 22.92 -3.55 1.50
N LYS A 77 22.42 -4.52 2.28
CA LYS A 77 22.51 -4.49 3.75
C LYS A 77 23.96 -4.53 4.22
N GLU A 78 24.76 -5.40 3.60
CA GLU A 78 26.19 -5.50 3.90
C GLU A 78 26.93 -4.20 3.55
N GLU A 79 26.72 -3.65 2.36
CA GLU A 79 27.30 -2.38 1.91
C GLU A 79 26.93 -1.23 2.86
N LEU A 80 25.67 -1.14 3.26
CA LEU A 80 25.16 -0.12 4.18
C LEU A 80 25.52 -0.43 5.66
N ARG A 81 26.11 -1.59 5.93
CA ARG A 81 26.41 -2.06 7.30
C ARG A 81 25.16 -2.09 8.18
N ILE A 82 24.05 -2.56 7.63
CA ILE A 82 22.78 -2.76 8.35
C ILE A 82 22.83 -4.13 9.02
N THR A 83 22.64 -4.16 10.33
CA THR A 83 22.63 -5.36 11.17
C THR A 83 21.28 -5.48 11.89
N GLU A 84 21.06 -6.56 12.62
CA GLU A 84 19.87 -6.73 13.47
C GLU A 84 19.77 -5.68 14.59
N MET A 85 20.88 -5.06 14.94
CA MET A 85 20.95 -3.98 15.93
C MET A 85 20.68 -2.59 15.34
N THR A 86 20.54 -2.48 14.01
CA THR A 86 20.29 -1.19 13.35
C THR A 86 18.85 -0.75 13.63
N LEU A 87 18.70 0.46 14.17
CA LEU A 87 17.38 1.00 14.51
C LEU A 87 16.53 1.25 13.25
N PRO A 88 15.21 1.08 13.34
CA PRO A 88 14.30 1.25 12.19
C PRO A 88 14.31 2.64 11.55
N ASN A 89 14.65 3.67 12.32
CA ASN A 89 14.75 5.06 11.88
C ASN A 89 16.17 5.49 11.50
N ASP A 90 17.13 4.55 11.46
CA ASP A 90 18.48 4.83 10.99
C ASP A 90 18.45 5.29 9.51
N PRO A 91 19.19 6.35 9.13
CA PRO A 91 19.28 6.81 7.74
C PRO A 91 19.68 5.72 6.73
N LYS A 92 20.42 4.71 7.15
CA LYS A 92 20.81 3.56 6.33
C LYS A 92 19.60 2.69 5.94
N VAL A 93 18.65 2.54 6.85
CA VAL A 93 17.39 1.81 6.57
C VAL A 93 16.58 2.56 5.53
N LEU A 94 16.53 3.89 5.59
CA LEU A 94 15.90 4.71 4.56
C LEU A 94 16.62 4.58 3.20
N GLN A 95 17.97 4.57 3.20
CA GLN A 95 18.73 4.34 1.97
C GLN A 95 18.47 2.96 1.36
N LEU A 96 18.42 1.90 2.18
CA LEU A 96 18.09 0.56 1.71
C LEU A 96 16.70 0.56 1.06
N ARG A 97 15.73 1.19 1.70
CA ARG A 97 14.36 1.29 1.21
C ARG A 97 14.30 2.01 -0.14
N ASN A 98 14.93 3.17 -0.26
CA ASN A 98 14.99 3.91 -1.51
C ASN A 98 15.64 3.09 -2.65
N ARG A 99 16.59 2.21 -2.34
CA ARG A 99 17.17 1.28 -3.33
C ARG A 99 16.18 0.20 -3.73
N ILE A 100 15.43 -0.34 -2.77
CA ILE A 100 14.37 -1.33 -3.03
C ILE A 100 13.30 -0.71 -3.92
N ASP A 101 12.76 0.45 -3.55
CA ASP A 101 11.73 1.16 -4.31
C ASP A 101 12.18 1.41 -5.77
N LYS A 102 13.39 1.93 -5.98
CA LYS A 102 13.96 2.14 -7.33
C LYS A 102 14.09 0.84 -8.13
N TYR A 103 14.42 -0.26 -7.47
CA TYR A 103 14.56 -1.56 -8.13
C TYR A 103 13.18 -2.11 -8.51
N GLU A 104 12.18 -1.92 -7.67
CA GLU A 104 10.78 -2.30 -7.93
C GLU A 104 10.20 -1.48 -9.09
N ASP A 105 10.39 -0.16 -9.08
CA ASP A 105 9.96 0.76 -10.15
C ASP A 105 10.60 0.43 -11.51
N ALA A 106 11.82 -0.11 -11.51
CA ALA A 106 12.47 -0.60 -12.72
C ALA A 106 11.81 -1.86 -13.33
N GLY A 107 10.80 -2.44 -12.66
CA GLY A 107 9.98 -3.52 -13.19
C GLY A 107 10.69 -4.87 -13.31
N TYR A 108 11.63 -5.17 -12.42
CA TYR A 108 12.29 -6.47 -12.38
C TYR A 108 11.36 -7.57 -11.85
N GLY A 109 11.69 -8.81 -12.18
CA GLY A 109 10.91 -10.00 -11.86
C GLY A 109 9.89 -10.33 -12.94
N LYS A 110 8.98 -11.25 -12.64
CA LYS A 110 7.98 -11.73 -13.62
C LYS A 110 6.81 -10.78 -13.81
N CYS A 111 6.68 -9.78 -12.95
CA CYS A 111 5.66 -8.74 -13.06
C CYS A 111 4.24 -9.29 -13.28
N PHE A 112 3.84 -10.29 -12.49
CA PHE A 112 2.55 -10.98 -12.64
C PHE A 112 1.33 -10.04 -12.52
N LEU A 113 1.50 -8.88 -11.87
CA LEU A 113 0.43 -7.88 -11.77
C LEU A 113 0.18 -7.10 -13.07
N LYS A 114 0.97 -7.33 -14.13
CA LYS A 114 0.65 -6.88 -15.49
C LYS A 114 -0.52 -7.66 -16.12
N ASP A 115 -0.81 -8.86 -15.63
CA ASP A 115 -2.00 -9.60 -16.05
C ASP A 115 -3.23 -8.89 -15.46
N GLU A 116 -4.06 -8.34 -16.34
CA GLU A 116 -5.24 -7.55 -15.96
C GLU A 116 -6.20 -8.31 -15.06
N ARG A 117 -6.31 -9.63 -15.22
CA ARG A 117 -7.16 -10.49 -14.38
C ARG A 117 -6.64 -10.51 -12.95
N ILE A 118 -5.29 -10.51 -12.78
CA ILE A 118 -4.65 -10.51 -11.47
C ILE A 118 -4.73 -9.12 -10.85
N ALA A 119 -4.42 -8.06 -11.62
CA ALA A 119 -4.52 -6.68 -11.14
C ALA A 119 -5.95 -6.34 -10.69
N PHE A 120 -6.95 -6.72 -11.50
CA PHE A 120 -8.37 -6.57 -11.16
C PHE A 120 -8.73 -7.30 -9.87
N MET A 121 -8.35 -8.58 -9.74
CA MET A 121 -8.61 -9.39 -8.55
C MET A 121 -7.96 -8.80 -7.30
N VAL A 122 -6.72 -8.28 -7.40
CA VAL A 122 -6.04 -7.59 -6.29
C VAL A 122 -6.79 -6.31 -5.92
N GLN A 123 -7.24 -5.51 -6.90
CA GLN A 123 -8.02 -4.30 -6.65
C GLN A 123 -9.35 -4.59 -5.96
N GLU A 124 -10.09 -5.58 -6.45
CA GLU A 124 -11.35 -6.01 -5.81
C GLU A 124 -11.13 -6.48 -4.37
N ASN A 125 -10.04 -7.20 -4.13
CA ASN A 125 -9.70 -7.64 -2.78
C ASN A 125 -9.38 -6.46 -1.85
N LEU A 126 -8.67 -5.42 -2.32
CA LEU A 126 -8.42 -4.19 -1.57
C LEU A 126 -9.72 -3.45 -1.23
N LEU A 127 -10.73 -3.53 -2.07
CA LEU A 127 -12.01 -2.84 -1.88
C LEU A 127 -13.03 -3.66 -1.07
N TYR A 128 -12.85 -4.97 -0.96
CA TYR A 128 -13.86 -5.89 -0.43
C TYR A 128 -14.31 -5.56 1.00
N PHE A 129 -13.37 -5.23 1.89
CA PHE A 129 -13.66 -4.88 3.28
C PHE A 129 -13.62 -3.36 3.55
N SER A 130 -13.73 -2.55 2.49
CA SER A 130 -13.83 -1.09 2.63
C SER A 130 -15.03 -0.67 3.47
N GLY A 131 -14.80 0.21 4.44
CA GLY A 131 -15.81 0.67 5.39
C GLY A 131 -16.10 -0.30 6.55
N ILE A 132 -15.55 -1.52 6.53
CA ILE A 132 -15.74 -2.54 7.56
C ILE A 132 -14.46 -2.75 8.39
N ARG A 133 -13.35 -3.03 7.74
CA ARG A 133 -12.06 -3.30 8.41
C ARG A 133 -11.09 -2.13 8.28
N TYR A 134 -11.21 -1.39 7.20
CA TYR A 134 -10.38 -0.24 6.85
C TYR A 134 -11.08 0.61 5.78
N ASN A 135 -10.60 1.82 5.56
CA ASN A 135 -10.92 2.63 4.39
C ASN A 135 -9.65 2.74 3.53
N PRO A 136 -9.65 2.25 2.27
CA PRO A 136 -8.57 2.54 1.34
C PRO A 136 -8.70 4.00 0.88
N LEU A 137 -7.65 4.80 1.08
CA LEU A 137 -7.64 6.23 0.77
C LEU A 137 -6.97 6.52 -0.58
N SER A 138 -5.86 5.84 -0.86
CA SER A 138 -5.17 5.86 -2.15
C SER A 138 -4.44 4.55 -2.36
N TRP A 139 -4.36 4.06 -3.61
CA TRP A 139 -3.61 2.86 -3.97
C TRP A 139 -3.13 2.92 -5.41
N CYS A 140 -2.09 2.14 -5.68
CA CYS A 140 -1.59 1.86 -7.01
C CYS A 140 -1.04 0.43 -7.08
N ILE A 141 -1.57 -0.38 -8.00
CA ILE A 141 -1.09 -1.73 -8.28
C ILE A 141 -0.11 -1.64 -9.43
N MET A 142 1.17 -1.70 -9.09
CA MET A 142 2.29 -1.68 -10.02
C MET A 142 2.57 -3.08 -10.58
N PRO A 143 3.36 -3.24 -11.65
CA PRO A 143 3.62 -4.55 -12.26
C PRO A 143 4.11 -5.64 -11.32
N ASN A 144 4.83 -5.30 -10.25
CA ASN A 144 5.49 -6.24 -9.34
C ASN A 144 5.34 -5.91 -7.85
N HIS A 145 4.61 -4.83 -7.52
CA HIS A 145 4.33 -4.42 -6.14
C HIS A 145 3.03 -3.61 -6.05
N VAL A 146 2.57 -3.34 -4.85
CA VAL A 146 1.38 -2.55 -4.56
C VAL A 146 1.70 -1.52 -3.50
N HIS A 147 1.32 -0.28 -3.76
CA HIS A 147 1.27 0.79 -2.77
C HIS A 147 -0.16 1.02 -2.35
N VAL A 148 -0.41 1.16 -1.05
CA VAL A 148 -1.74 1.48 -0.54
C VAL A 148 -1.66 2.29 0.74
N LEU A 149 -2.49 3.33 0.84
CA LEU A 149 -2.75 4.10 2.03
C LEU A 149 -4.13 3.72 2.56
N ILE A 150 -4.20 3.27 3.80
CA ILE A 150 -5.46 2.88 4.46
C ILE A 150 -5.63 3.57 5.80
N ASP A 151 -6.88 3.74 6.18
CA ASP A 151 -7.31 4.03 7.55
C ASP A 151 -7.86 2.76 8.17
N VAL A 152 -7.15 2.21 9.15
CA VAL A 152 -7.52 0.96 9.84
C VAL A 152 -8.63 1.25 10.84
N LYS A 153 -9.74 0.54 10.77
CA LYS A 153 -10.87 0.68 11.68
C LYS A 153 -10.58 0.06 13.04
N GLU A 154 -11.23 0.61 14.06
CA GLU A 154 -11.15 0.09 15.42
C GLU A 154 -11.49 -1.41 15.48
N GLY A 155 -10.77 -2.15 16.31
CA GLY A 155 -10.91 -3.60 16.43
C GLY A 155 -10.19 -4.44 15.37
N TRP A 156 -9.52 -3.80 14.40
CA TRP A 156 -8.74 -4.49 13.37
C TRP A 156 -7.25 -4.18 13.50
N THR A 157 -6.42 -5.14 13.12
CA THR A 157 -4.96 -4.95 13.08
C THR A 157 -4.45 -4.98 11.65
N LEU A 158 -3.38 -4.22 11.38
CA LEU A 158 -2.74 -4.24 10.08
C LEU A 158 -2.28 -5.65 9.68
N SER A 159 -1.74 -6.41 10.62
CA SER A 159 -1.27 -7.78 10.38
C SER A 159 -2.40 -8.71 9.90
N THR A 160 -3.59 -8.60 10.50
CA THR A 160 -4.77 -9.39 10.08
C THR A 160 -5.24 -9.00 8.67
N ILE A 161 -5.25 -7.70 8.37
CA ILE A 161 -5.62 -7.18 7.05
C ILE A 161 -4.64 -7.68 5.99
N MET A 162 -3.33 -7.51 6.24
CA MET A 162 -2.28 -7.94 5.32
C MET A 162 -2.26 -9.45 5.10
N HIS A 163 -2.49 -10.23 6.15
CA HIS A 163 -2.62 -11.68 6.02
C HIS A 163 -3.79 -12.05 5.08
N GLY A 164 -4.94 -11.43 5.28
CA GLY A 164 -6.12 -11.67 4.44
C GLY A 164 -5.87 -11.31 2.96
N TRP A 165 -5.32 -10.13 2.70
CA TRP A 165 -5.00 -9.70 1.33
C TRP A 165 -4.03 -10.65 0.64
N ARG A 166 -2.91 -10.94 1.28
CA ARG A 166 -1.83 -11.72 0.68
C ARG A 166 -2.21 -13.18 0.50
N SER A 167 -2.88 -13.78 1.47
CA SER A 167 -3.30 -15.18 1.41
C SER A 167 -4.30 -15.43 0.29
N TYR A 168 -5.37 -14.62 0.23
CA TYR A 168 -6.39 -14.75 -0.79
C TYR A 168 -5.83 -14.50 -2.20
N THR A 169 -5.14 -13.38 -2.39
CA THR A 169 -4.65 -12.99 -3.71
C THR A 169 -3.53 -13.89 -4.22
N ALA A 170 -2.68 -14.44 -3.33
CA ALA A 170 -1.69 -15.45 -3.72
C ALA A 170 -2.35 -16.74 -4.23
N HIS A 171 -3.40 -17.19 -3.54
CA HIS A 171 -4.12 -18.39 -3.93
C HIS A 171 -4.78 -18.23 -5.30
N GLU A 172 -5.55 -17.15 -5.49
CA GLU A 172 -6.26 -16.90 -6.75
C GLU A 172 -5.31 -16.59 -7.91
N ALA A 173 -4.25 -15.80 -7.67
CA ALA A 173 -3.24 -15.54 -8.70
C ALA A 173 -2.52 -16.81 -9.15
N ASN A 174 -2.16 -17.70 -8.22
CA ASN A 174 -1.56 -18.97 -8.55
C ASN A 174 -2.49 -19.88 -9.39
N LYS A 175 -3.82 -19.84 -9.13
CA LYS A 175 -4.81 -20.53 -9.99
C LYS A 175 -4.84 -19.94 -11.40
N ILE A 176 -4.91 -18.61 -11.53
CA ILE A 176 -4.92 -17.91 -12.83
C ILE A 176 -3.67 -18.27 -13.64
N LEU A 177 -2.51 -18.35 -12.97
CA LEU A 177 -1.22 -18.61 -13.58
C LEU A 177 -0.91 -20.09 -13.78
N GLY A 178 -1.75 -21.01 -13.28
CA GLY A 178 -1.51 -22.45 -13.31
C GLY A 178 -0.23 -22.88 -12.57
N ARG A 179 0.11 -22.20 -11.46
CA ARG A 179 1.34 -22.44 -10.70
C ARG A 179 1.06 -22.63 -9.21
N THR A 180 2.10 -23.03 -8.47
CA THR A 180 2.12 -23.13 -7.01
C THR A 180 3.33 -22.38 -6.45
N GLY A 181 3.40 -22.25 -5.12
CA GLY A 181 4.49 -21.58 -4.40
C GLY A 181 4.22 -20.11 -4.11
N ASP A 182 5.27 -19.43 -3.67
CA ASP A 182 5.18 -18.06 -3.19
C ASP A 182 4.75 -17.11 -4.31
N PHE A 183 3.81 -16.22 -3.99
CA PHE A 183 3.38 -15.14 -4.88
C PHE A 183 3.86 -13.79 -4.34
N TRP A 184 3.67 -13.53 -3.06
CA TRP A 184 4.14 -12.34 -2.37
C TRP A 184 5.42 -12.60 -1.59
N MET A 185 6.26 -11.59 -1.45
CA MET A 185 7.36 -11.60 -0.50
C MET A 185 6.80 -11.68 0.93
N ASP A 186 7.45 -12.40 1.83
CA ASP A 186 6.99 -12.56 3.21
C ASP A 186 6.91 -11.22 3.96
N GLU A 187 7.89 -10.37 3.74
CA GLU A 187 7.95 -9.04 4.35
C GLU A 187 7.21 -8.02 3.50
N TYR A 188 6.42 -7.17 4.13
CA TYR A 188 5.88 -5.94 3.57
C TYR A 188 6.46 -4.75 4.33
N PHE A 189 6.35 -3.59 3.74
CA PHE A 189 6.71 -2.34 4.37
C PHE A 189 5.46 -1.60 4.80
N ASP A 190 5.48 -1.04 6.02
CA ASP A 190 4.45 -0.13 6.50
C ASP A 190 5.05 1.10 7.17
N ARG A 191 4.31 2.20 7.07
CA ARG A 191 4.66 3.46 7.70
C ARG A 191 3.38 4.18 8.12
N TYR A 192 3.29 4.54 9.42
CA TYR A 192 2.19 5.37 9.86
C TYR A 192 2.32 6.81 9.37
N ILE A 193 1.19 7.43 9.10
CA ILE A 193 1.10 8.84 8.72
C ILE A 193 1.18 9.70 9.99
N ARG A 194 1.98 10.75 9.96
CA ARG A 194 2.27 11.59 11.12
C ARG A 194 1.42 12.85 11.18
N ASP A 195 1.16 13.42 10.02
CA ASP A 195 0.50 14.70 9.85
C ASP A 195 -0.11 14.81 8.45
N GLU A 196 -0.88 15.88 8.20
CA GLU A 196 -1.54 16.14 6.93
C GLU A 196 -0.55 16.29 5.77
N LYS A 197 0.55 17.00 6.00
CA LYS A 197 1.59 17.15 4.98
C LYS A 197 2.14 15.79 4.56
N HIS A 198 2.45 14.92 5.51
CA HIS A 198 2.95 13.58 5.24
C HIS A 198 1.90 12.73 4.51
N MET A 199 0.60 12.90 4.83
CA MET A 199 -0.47 12.22 4.10
C MET A 199 -0.52 12.66 2.63
N ASN A 200 -0.50 13.96 2.38
CA ASN A 200 -0.50 14.51 1.03
C ASN A 200 0.76 14.08 0.24
N ASP A 201 1.93 14.08 0.87
CA ASP A 201 3.18 13.60 0.26
C ASP A 201 3.07 12.11 -0.15
N VAL A 202 2.43 11.27 0.68
CA VAL A 202 2.22 9.84 0.40
C VAL A 202 1.19 9.63 -0.71
N ILE A 203 0.07 10.35 -0.70
CA ILE A 203 -0.93 10.28 -1.77
C ILE A 203 -0.29 10.68 -3.11
N ASN A 204 0.41 11.81 -3.15
CA ASN A 204 1.12 12.26 -4.34
C ASN A 204 2.19 11.23 -4.80
N TYR A 205 2.86 10.57 -3.87
CA TYR A 205 3.81 9.50 -4.19
C TYR A 205 3.10 8.32 -4.86
N ILE A 206 1.98 7.84 -4.31
CA ILE A 206 1.20 6.73 -4.85
C ILE A 206 0.68 7.07 -6.24
N ASP A 207 0.06 8.24 -6.41
CA ASP A 207 -0.60 8.66 -7.63
C ASP A 207 0.39 8.88 -8.79
N ASN A 208 1.59 9.40 -8.49
CA ASN A 208 2.63 9.66 -9.48
C ASN A 208 3.55 8.44 -9.74
N ASN A 209 3.39 7.33 -9.04
CA ASN A 209 4.28 6.18 -9.17
C ASN A 209 4.27 5.57 -10.57
N PRO A 210 3.10 5.36 -11.25
CA PRO A 210 3.07 4.83 -12.62
C PRO A 210 3.76 5.73 -13.64
N PHE A 211 3.62 7.05 -13.50
CA PHE A 211 4.32 8.02 -14.37
C PHE A 211 5.83 7.95 -14.17
N LYS A 212 6.31 7.96 -12.92
CA LYS A 212 7.74 7.84 -12.59
C LYS A 212 8.35 6.53 -13.09
N ALA A 213 7.58 5.45 -13.09
CA ALA A 213 7.99 4.15 -13.61
C ALA A 213 7.91 4.05 -15.15
N GLY A 214 7.45 5.11 -15.85
CA GLY A 214 7.32 5.13 -17.29
C GLY A 214 6.21 4.20 -17.83
N LEU A 215 5.22 3.88 -17.01
CA LEU A 215 4.08 3.02 -17.40
C LEU A 215 2.98 3.81 -18.10
N ILE A 216 2.90 5.10 -17.85
CA ILE A 216 1.98 6.05 -18.46
C ILE A 216 2.72 7.36 -18.75
N ASP A 217 2.18 8.17 -19.63
CA ASP A 217 2.56 9.57 -19.84
C ASP A 217 1.66 10.54 -19.04
N GLU A 218 1.86 11.86 -19.24
CA GLU A 218 1.15 12.91 -18.50
C GLU A 218 -0.36 12.95 -18.79
N ASP A 219 -0.80 12.45 -19.95
CA ASP A 219 -2.18 12.51 -20.42
C ASP A 219 -3.00 11.28 -20.03
N HIS A 220 -2.36 10.25 -19.45
CA HIS A 220 -3.02 8.98 -19.13
C HIS A 220 -3.07 8.70 -17.64
N VAL A 221 -4.12 8.02 -17.23
CA VAL A 221 -4.32 7.55 -15.85
C VAL A 221 -4.08 6.05 -15.77
N TRP A 222 -3.30 5.63 -14.78
CA TRP A 222 -3.04 4.20 -14.55
C TRP A 222 -4.34 3.49 -14.11
N PRO A 223 -4.83 2.50 -14.88
CA PRO A 223 -6.15 1.90 -14.62
C PRO A 223 -6.24 1.18 -13.25
N TRP A 224 -5.12 0.62 -12.78
CA TRP A 224 -5.05 -0.15 -11.54
C TRP A 224 -4.65 0.73 -10.35
N SER A 225 -5.31 1.87 -10.21
CA SER A 225 -5.09 2.85 -9.15
C SER A 225 -6.41 3.45 -8.65
N SER A 226 -6.34 4.15 -7.52
CA SER A 226 -7.48 4.94 -7.01
C SER A 226 -7.95 5.97 -8.02
N LEU A 227 -7.02 6.68 -8.70
CA LEU A 227 -7.33 7.64 -9.76
C LEU A 227 -7.95 6.95 -10.98
N GLY A 228 -7.39 5.82 -11.43
CA GLY A 228 -7.92 5.04 -12.55
C GLY A 228 -9.35 4.56 -12.30
N LEU A 229 -9.62 4.10 -11.08
CA LEU A 229 -10.97 3.71 -10.70
C LEU A 229 -11.94 4.90 -10.68
N GLN A 230 -11.47 6.09 -10.28
CA GLN A 230 -12.27 7.33 -10.32
C GLN A 230 -12.58 7.73 -11.75
N SER A 231 -11.57 7.79 -12.61
CA SER A 231 -11.71 8.15 -14.03
C SER A 231 -12.65 7.22 -14.78
N ALA A 232 -12.53 5.90 -14.56
CA ALA A 232 -13.42 4.91 -15.16
C ALA A 232 -14.90 5.10 -14.76
N ARG A 233 -15.14 5.63 -13.56
CA ARG A 233 -16.49 5.86 -13.03
C ARG A 233 -17.10 7.19 -13.44
N SER A 234 -16.28 8.22 -13.63
CA SER A 234 -16.72 9.53 -14.13
C SER A 234 -16.98 9.54 -15.63
N GLY A 235 -16.64 8.47 -16.35
CA GLY A 235 -16.78 8.39 -17.80
C GLY A 235 -15.69 9.16 -18.56
N GLU A 236 -14.63 9.57 -17.89
CA GLU A 236 -13.50 10.31 -18.43
C GLU A 236 -12.42 9.41 -19.08
N MET A 237 -12.68 8.10 -19.17
CA MET A 237 -11.82 7.24 -20.00
C MET A 237 -12.14 7.48 -21.46
N SER A 238 -11.49 8.48 -22.03
CA SER A 238 -11.46 8.69 -23.48
C SER A 238 -10.79 7.51 -24.16
N ASN A 239 -11.46 7.03 -25.21
CA ASN A 239 -11.04 5.98 -26.14
C ASN A 239 -9.64 6.22 -26.71
#